data_72a7c219543b0a6f6d2398c01dae0bd0
#
_entry.id   72a7c219543b0a6f6d2398c01dae0bd0
#
_cell.length_a   1.000
_cell.length_b   1.000
_cell.length_c   1.000
_cell.angle_alpha   90.00
_cell.angle_beta   90.00
_cell.angle_gamma   90.00
#
_symmetry.space_group_name_H-M   'P 1'
#
loop_
_entity.id
_entity.type
_entity.pdbx_description
1 polymer ?
#
loop_
_entity_poly.entity_id
_entity_poly.type
_entity_poly.pdbx_seq_one_letter_code
_entity_poly.pdbx_strand_id
1 'polypeptide(L)'
;MQVTCLGIREGFDVEAIGFGTDPPDCTDYHQIWQYQREIHRRVAAGGVPPRLLFVQHAAVYTAGRATRPAERPRDGAPVVDVDRGGKITWHGPGQLVGYPILTLPDRVGALDYVRRLEQAVIDYLAELQVAAGRVPGRTGVWLAANGLRPERKICAIGVRVAR
;
A
#
# COMPACT_ATOMS: atom_id res chain seq x y z
N MET A 1 4.86 18.71 -4.97
CA MET A 1 4.55 17.86 -6.14
C MET A 1 3.09 17.46 -6.05
N GLN A 2 2.22 17.98 -6.90
CA GLN A 2 0.80 17.66 -6.88
C GLN A 2 0.58 16.32 -7.58
N VAL A 3 0.12 15.32 -6.83
CA VAL A 3 -0.29 14.03 -7.42
C VAL A 3 -1.72 14.16 -7.93
N THR A 4 -1.86 14.46 -9.21
CA THR A 4 -3.16 14.71 -9.89
C THR A 4 -3.88 13.41 -10.32
N CYS A 5 -3.47 12.24 -9.82
CA CYS A 5 -3.89 10.93 -10.35
C CYS A 5 -5.29 10.44 -9.95
N LEU A 6 -6.02 11.11 -9.06
CA LEU A 6 -7.29 10.59 -8.55
C LEU A 6 -8.52 11.46 -8.84
N GLY A 7 -8.38 12.57 -9.56
CA GLY A 7 -9.50 13.51 -9.79
C GLY A 7 -10.00 14.17 -8.50
N ILE A 8 -9.24 14.09 -7.42
CA ILE A 8 -9.47 14.79 -6.16
C ILE A 8 -8.85 16.17 -6.34
N ARG A 9 -9.67 17.20 -6.41
CA ARG A 9 -9.23 18.59 -6.65
C ARG A 9 -8.55 19.24 -5.45
N GLU A 10 -8.58 18.60 -4.29
CA GLU A 10 -7.94 19.06 -3.06
C GLU A 10 -6.81 18.08 -2.69
N GLY A 11 -5.64 18.61 -2.37
CA GLY A 11 -4.44 17.84 -2.11
C GLY A 11 -4.59 16.95 -0.87
N PHE A 12 -3.85 15.83 -0.86
CA PHE A 12 -3.64 15.06 0.34
C PHE A 12 -2.70 15.79 1.29
N ASP A 13 -2.98 15.73 2.58
CA ASP A 13 -1.93 15.92 3.58
C ASP A 13 -0.99 14.72 3.52
N VAL A 14 0.29 14.96 3.27
CA VAL A 14 1.30 13.91 3.12
C VAL A 14 2.18 13.88 4.36
N GLU A 15 2.35 12.70 4.94
CA GLU A 15 3.19 12.45 6.10
C GLU A 15 4.14 11.29 5.83
N ALA A 16 5.41 11.40 6.24
CA ALA A 16 6.42 10.35 6.11
C ALA A 16 6.94 9.94 7.49
N ILE A 17 6.90 8.63 7.79
CA ILE A 17 7.22 8.07 9.10
C ILE A 17 8.24 6.93 8.95
N GLY A 18 9.29 6.93 9.74
CA GLY A 18 10.33 5.89 9.72
C GLY A 18 11.40 6.10 8.64
N PHE A 19 11.54 7.34 8.16
CA PHE A 19 12.57 7.72 7.20
C PHE A 19 13.48 8.80 7.83
N GLY A 20 14.76 8.59 7.93
CA GLY A 20 15.62 9.70 8.31
C GLY A 20 16.81 9.39 9.18
N THR A 21 17.05 8.15 9.55
CA THR A 21 18.24 7.74 10.30
C THR A 21 18.91 6.53 9.64
N ASP A 22 20.23 6.40 9.86
CA ASP A 22 20.99 5.21 9.51
C ASP A 22 21.47 4.54 10.82
N PRO A 23 20.95 3.38 11.23
CA PRO A 23 19.88 2.60 10.58
C PRO A 23 18.51 3.29 10.62
N PRO A 24 17.65 3.01 9.64
CA PRO A 24 16.33 3.63 9.58
C PRO A 24 15.50 3.28 10.82
N ASP A 25 14.87 4.29 11.41
CA ASP A 25 13.98 4.15 12.56
C ASP A 25 12.63 3.54 12.11
N CYS A 26 12.67 2.23 11.85
CA CYS A 26 11.54 1.48 11.35
C CYS A 26 10.42 1.37 12.38
N THR A 27 9.20 1.66 11.96
CA THR A 27 8.05 1.78 12.85
C THR A 27 7.34 0.43 13.07
N ASP A 28 6.91 0.19 14.30
CA ASP A 28 6.05 -0.95 14.64
C ASP A 28 4.74 -0.91 13.86
N TYR A 29 4.32 -2.07 13.33
CA TYR A 29 3.13 -2.17 12.51
C TYR A 29 1.84 -1.85 13.28
N HIS A 30 1.71 -2.31 14.54
CA HIS A 30 0.50 -2.08 15.34
C HIS A 30 0.30 -0.61 15.69
N GLN A 31 1.38 0.14 15.96
CA GLN A 31 1.31 1.57 16.21
C GLN A 31 0.77 2.32 14.98
N ILE A 32 1.33 2.02 13.80
CA ILE A 32 0.87 2.62 12.54
C ILE A 32 -0.57 2.21 12.22
N TRP A 33 -0.95 0.96 12.47
CA TRP A 33 -2.32 0.50 12.24
C TRP A 33 -3.34 1.21 13.13
N GLN A 34 -3.02 1.45 14.40
CA GLN A 34 -3.85 2.26 15.29
C GLN A 34 -3.94 3.72 14.79
N TYR A 35 -2.83 4.30 14.38
CA TYR A 35 -2.80 5.65 13.81
C TYR A 35 -3.63 5.77 12.53
N GLN A 36 -3.53 4.82 11.60
CA GLN A 36 -4.38 4.76 10.41
C GLN A 36 -5.88 4.74 10.77
N ARG A 37 -6.28 3.95 11.77
CA ARG A 37 -7.68 3.86 12.22
C ARG A 37 -8.17 5.19 12.81
N GLU A 38 -7.31 5.90 13.52
CA GLU A 38 -7.63 7.24 14.04
C GLU A 38 -7.85 8.23 12.90
N ILE A 39 -6.91 8.31 11.95
CA ILE A 39 -7.04 9.19 10.78
C ILE A 39 -8.29 8.81 9.98
N HIS A 40 -8.51 7.52 9.74
CA HIS A 40 -9.69 7.05 9.00
C HIS A 40 -11.00 7.55 9.61
N ARG A 41 -11.15 7.45 10.95
CA ARG A 41 -12.35 7.98 11.64
C ARG A 41 -12.54 9.49 11.42
N ARG A 42 -11.44 10.25 11.49
CA ARG A 42 -11.47 11.71 11.30
C ARG A 42 -11.77 12.11 9.85
N VAL A 43 -11.18 11.44 8.88
CA VAL A 43 -11.45 11.64 7.44
C VAL A 43 -12.89 11.27 7.11
N ALA A 44 -13.38 10.12 7.59
CA ALA A 44 -14.76 9.68 7.38
C ALA A 44 -15.80 10.64 7.98
N ALA A 45 -15.47 11.30 9.10
CA ALA A 45 -16.30 12.32 9.72
C ALA A 45 -16.20 13.70 9.03
N GLY A 46 -15.39 13.85 8.00
CA GLY A 46 -15.15 15.15 7.34
C GLY A 46 -14.36 16.15 8.18
N GLY A 47 -13.77 15.71 9.31
CA GLY A 47 -13.04 16.58 10.23
C GLY A 47 -11.62 16.93 9.81
N VAL A 48 -11.06 16.21 8.83
CA VAL A 48 -9.72 16.45 8.29
C VAL A 48 -9.68 16.08 6.80
N PRO A 49 -8.78 16.68 6.01
CA PRO A 49 -8.59 16.31 4.62
C PRO A 49 -8.09 14.87 4.45
N PRO A 50 -8.21 14.31 3.24
CA PRO A 50 -7.60 13.02 2.90
C PRO A 50 -6.11 13.01 3.24
N ARG A 51 -5.60 11.86 3.69
CA ARG A 51 -4.20 11.72 4.10
C ARG A 51 -3.49 10.60 3.33
N LEU A 52 -2.23 10.86 2.99
CA LEU A 52 -1.32 9.85 2.45
C LEU A 52 -0.16 9.68 3.43
N LEU A 53 -0.09 8.51 4.07
CA LEU A 53 1.04 8.17 4.91
C LEU A 53 2.04 7.36 4.10
N PHE A 54 3.29 7.79 4.07
CA PHE A 54 4.43 6.97 3.67
C PHE A 54 5.11 6.43 4.91
N VAL A 55 5.32 5.11 4.96
CA VAL A 55 5.87 4.45 6.16
C VAL A 55 6.92 3.44 5.77
N GLN A 56 7.98 3.35 6.59
CA GLN A 56 8.90 2.23 6.61
C GLN A 56 8.69 1.43 7.90
N HIS A 57 8.26 0.18 7.76
CA HIS A 57 7.98 -0.71 8.89
C HIS A 57 9.21 -1.50 9.33
N ALA A 58 9.26 -1.89 10.59
CA ALA A 58 10.05 -3.04 11.03
C ALA A 58 9.59 -4.32 10.32
N ALA A 59 10.46 -5.33 10.25
CA ALA A 59 10.17 -6.58 9.54
C ALA A 59 8.92 -7.27 10.08
N VAL A 60 7.90 -7.45 9.26
CA VAL A 60 6.61 -8.04 9.62
C VAL A 60 5.89 -8.59 8.40
N TYR A 61 5.17 -9.69 8.56
CA TYR A 61 4.17 -10.13 7.59
C TYR A 61 2.78 -9.63 7.97
N THR A 62 2.01 -9.19 6.98
CA THR A 62 0.58 -8.91 7.15
C THR A 62 -0.24 -9.91 6.37
N ALA A 63 -1.12 -10.65 7.04
CA ALA A 63 -1.98 -11.64 6.44
C ALA A 63 -3.37 -11.03 6.14
N GLY A 64 -3.64 -10.75 4.86
CA GLY A 64 -4.95 -10.29 4.41
C GLY A 64 -5.98 -11.41 4.37
N ARG A 65 -7.25 -11.07 4.12
CA ARG A 65 -8.40 -11.99 4.20
C ARG A 65 -8.32 -13.22 3.28
N ALA A 66 -7.53 -13.18 2.20
CA ALA A 66 -7.36 -14.29 1.27
C ALA A 66 -6.10 -15.14 1.57
N THR A 67 -5.42 -14.91 2.70
CA THR A 67 -4.24 -15.68 3.09
C THR A 67 -4.65 -17.08 3.53
N ARG A 68 -4.03 -18.09 2.92
CA ARG A 68 -4.22 -19.50 3.31
C ARG A 68 -3.20 -19.89 4.38
N PRO A 69 -3.52 -20.87 5.27
CA PRO A 69 -2.57 -21.32 6.30
C PRO A 69 -1.20 -21.75 5.75
N ALA A 70 -1.17 -22.41 4.60
CA ALA A 70 0.05 -22.87 3.95
C ALA A 70 0.93 -21.74 3.38
N GLU A 71 0.40 -20.52 3.25
CA GLU A 71 1.12 -19.34 2.74
C GLU A 71 1.82 -18.56 3.88
N ARG A 72 1.55 -18.91 5.13
CA ARG A 72 2.18 -18.28 6.30
C ARG A 72 3.64 -18.77 6.48
N PRO A 73 4.55 -17.90 6.91
CA PRO A 73 5.93 -18.29 7.24
C PRO A 73 5.94 -19.38 8.34
N ARG A 74 6.92 -20.28 8.27
CA ARG A 74 7.08 -21.38 9.22
C ARG A 74 8.31 -21.23 10.11
N ASP A 75 9.03 -20.13 9.93
CA ASP A 75 10.30 -19.78 10.60
C ASP A 75 10.11 -18.94 11.88
N GLY A 76 8.86 -18.75 12.33
CA GLY A 76 8.54 -17.95 13.50
C GLY A 76 8.51 -16.43 13.24
N ALA A 77 8.63 -15.98 11.98
CA ALA A 77 8.55 -14.57 11.65
C ALA A 77 7.20 -13.95 12.08
N PRO A 78 7.18 -12.69 12.58
CA PRO A 78 5.96 -12.03 13.02
C PRO A 78 4.91 -11.93 11.91
N VAL A 79 3.68 -12.36 12.21
CA VAL A 79 2.54 -12.27 11.30
C VAL A 79 1.37 -11.57 11.98
N VAL A 80 0.88 -10.50 11.38
CA VAL A 80 -0.30 -9.75 11.84
C VAL A 80 -1.46 -10.03 10.91
N ASP A 81 -2.58 -10.51 11.46
CA ASP A 81 -3.82 -10.68 10.72
C ASP A 81 -4.52 -9.33 10.55
N VAL A 82 -4.84 -8.99 9.29
CA VAL A 82 -5.38 -7.67 8.94
C VAL A 82 -6.64 -7.80 8.08
N ASP A 83 -7.47 -6.75 8.11
CA ASP A 83 -8.79 -6.72 7.46
C ASP A 83 -8.78 -6.15 6.03
N ARG A 84 -7.60 -5.99 5.39
CA ARG A 84 -7.49 -5.65 3.96
C ARG A 84 -7.74 -6.85 3.07
N GLY A 85 -8.05 -6.59 1.81
CA GLY A 85 -8.08 -7.61 0.76
C GLY A 85 -6.68 -8.17 0.44
N GLY A 86 -6.67 -9.26 -0.34
CA GLY A 86 -5.43 -9.90 -0.79
C GLY A 86 -4.85 -10.91 0.20
N LYS A 87 -3.67 -11.41 -0.16
CA LYS A 87 -2.93 -12.45 0.56
C LYS A 87 -1.89 -11.86 1.50
N ILE A 88 -1.02 -12.76 2.02
CA ILE A 88 0.10 -12.36 2.85
C ILE A 88 1.08 -11.46 2.10
N THR A 89 1.62 -10.49 2.80
CA THR A 89 2.61 -9.54 2.26
C THR A 89 3.66 -9.27 3.34
N TRP A 90 4.93 -9.26 2.96
CA TRP A 90 6.02 -8.84 3.83
C TRP A 90 6.19 -7.32 3.79
N HIS A 91 6.51 -6.73 4.92
CA HIS A 91 6.97 -5.35 5.06
C HIS A 91 8.25 -5.32 5.89
N GLY A 92 9.15 -4.38 5.60
CA GLY A 92 10.39 -4.26 6.34
C GLY A 92 11.31 -3.16 5.83
N PRO A 93 12.51 -3.03 6.42
CA PRO A 93 13.49 -2.03 6.05
C PRO A 93 13.76 -2.00 4.54
N GLY A 94 13.81 -0.79 3.98
CA GLY A 94 14.00 -0.58 2.54
C GLY A 94 12.72 -0.69 1.70
N GLN A 95 11.56 -1.03 2.31
CA GLN A 95 10.29 -1.06 1.60
C GLN A 95 9.46 0.19 1.91
N LEU A 96 9.13 0.96 0.88
CA LEU A 96 8.18 2.07 0.98
C LEU A 96 6.76 1.53 1.02
N VAL A 97 6.02 1.84 2.08
CA VAL A 97 4.59 1.53 2.19
C VAL A 97 3.78 2.81 2.15
N GLY A 98 2.80 2.89 1.25
CA GLY A 98 1.88 4.02 1.13
C GLY A 98 0.48 3.66 1.64
N TYR A 99 -0.09 4.45 2.53
CA TYR A 99 -1.46 4.32 3.04
C TYR A 99 -2.29 5.55 2.64
N PRO A 100 -2.97 5.53 1.50
CA PRO A 100 -3.93 6.56 1.17
C PRO A 100 -5.22 6.35 1.97
N ILE A 101 -5.58 7.34 2.79
CA ILE A 101 -6.77 7.35 3.65
C ILE A 101 -7.68 8.48 3.15
N LEU A 102 -8.76 8.10 2.51
CA LEU A 102 -9.67 9.05 1.84
C LEU A 102 -11.09 8.49 1.77
N THR A 103 -12.05 9.38 1.53
CA THR A 103 -13.40 9.00 1.15
C THR A 103 -13.45 8.76 -0.35
N LEU A 104 -13.89 7.58 -0.76
CA LEU A 104 -14.09 7.29 -2.18
C LEU A 104 -15.38 7.95 -2.67
N PRO A 105 -15.39 8.55 -3.89
CA PRO A 105 -16.61 8.98 -4.54
C PRO A 105 -17.58 7.80 -4.74
N ASP A 106 -18.89 8.02 -4.64
CA ASP A 106 -19.93 6.97 -4.70
C ASP A 106 -19.85 6.07 -5.94
N ARG A 107 -19.30 6.59 -7.04
CA ARG A 107 -19.16 5.87 -8.32
C ARG A 107 -17.89 5.05 -8.43
N VAL A 108 -17.01 5.09 -7.42
CA VAL A 108 -15.72 4.39 -7.44
C VAL A 108 -15.79 3.14 -6.56
N GLY A 109 -15.85 1.98 -7.18
CA GLY A 109 -15.76 0.71 -6.49
C GLY A 109 -14.33 0.38 -6.03
N ALA A 110 -14.22 -0.59 -5.12
CA ALA A 110 -12.90 -1.01 -4.59
C ALA A 110 -11.94 -1.49 -5.70
N LEU A 111 -12.47 -2.19 -6.72
CA LEU A 111 -11.65 -2.66 -7.84
C LEU A 111 -11.16 -1.49 -8.70
N ASP A 112 -12.03 -0.53 -9.02
CA ASP A 112 -11.66 0.66 -9.79
C ASP A 112 -10.61 1.48 -9.04
N TYR A 113 -10.75 1.59 -7.71
CA TYR A 113 -9.76 2.26 -6.88
C TYR A 113 -8.39 1.57 -6.94
N VAL A 114 -8.36 0.23 -6.83
CA VAL A 114 -7.12 -0.53 -6.99
C VAL A 114 -6.49 -0.30 -8.36
N ARG A 115 -7.29 -0.27 -9.45
CA ARG A 115 -6.78 0.00 -10.81
C ARG A 115 -6.20 1.41 -10.96
N ARG A 116 -6.76 2.40 -10.28
CA ARG A 116 -6.20 3.76 -10.22
C ARG A 116 -4.88 3.81 -9.46
N LEU A 117 -4.78 3.09 -8.32
CA LEU A 117 -3.52 2.99 -7.58
C LEU A 117 -2.43 2.28 -8.41
N GLU A 118 -2.78 1.19 -9.10
CA GLU A 118 -1.85 0.53 -10.01
C GLU A 118 -1.35 1.48 -11.10
N GLN A 119 -2.27 2.28 -11.70
CA GLN A 119 -1.88 3.24 -12.73
C GLN A 119 -0.93 4.30 -12.19
N ALA A 120 -1.24 4.89 -11.04
CA ALA A 120 -0.37 5.89 -10.42
C ALA A 120 1.05 5.36 -10.16
N VAL A 121 1.17 4.11 -9.73
CA VAL A 121 2.49 3.47 -9.52
C VAL A 121 3.18 3.19 -10.85
N ILE A 122 2.46 2.74 -11.88
CA ILE A 122 3.02 2.50 -13.22
C ILE A 122 3.55 3.81 -13.81
N ASP A 123 2.79 4.89 -13.72
CA ASP A 123 3.18 6.21 -14.25
C ASP A 123 4.42 6.74 -13.52
N TYR A 124 4.46 6.62 -12.20
CA TYR A 124 5.64 6.99 -11.41
C TYR A 124 6.88 6.18 -11.78
N LEU A 125 6.73 4.85 -11.94
CA LEU A 125 7.85 3.99 -12.35
C LEU A 125 8.34 4.31 -13.77
N ALA A 126 7.44 4.72 -14.66
CA ALA A 126 7.82 5.16 -16.00
C ALA A 126 8.68 6.43 -15.98
N GLU A 127 8.39 7.40 -15.09
CA GLU A 127 9.26 8.57 -14.86
C GLU A 127 10.67 8.16 -14.40
N LEU A 128 10.78 7.06 -13.66
CA LEU A 128 12.07 6.47 -13.23
C LEU A 128 12.69 5.54 -14.28
N GLN A 129 12.13 5.49 -15.49
CA GLN A 129 12.56 4.60 -16.58
C GLN A 129 12.47 3.09 -16.24
N VAL A 130 11.57 2.73 -15.32
CA VAL A 130 11.28 1.34 -14.95
C VAL A 130 10.03 0.88 -15.65
N ALA A 131 10.18 0.00 -16.64
CA ALA A 131 9.06 -0.59 -17.37
C ALA A 131 8.29 -1.58 -16.46
N ALA A 132 7.09 -1.20 -16.05
CA ALA A 132 6.22 -2.01 -15.20
C ALA A 132 4.79 -2.01 -15.74
N GLY A 133 3.98 -2.98 -15.34
CA GLY A 133 2.62 -3.10 -15.81
C GLY A 133 1.73 -3.97 -14.95
N ARG A 134 0.54 -4.25 -15.47
CA ARG A 134 -0.44 -5.16 -14.85
C ARG A 134 -0.31 -6.56 -15.41
N VAL A 135 -0.66 -7.55 -14.58
CA VAL A 135 -0.81 -8.94 -15.02
C VAL A 135 -2.28 -9.32 -14.88
N PRO A 136 -2.94 -9.83 -15.94
CA PRO A 136 -4.34 -10.24 -15.89
C PRO A 136 -4.60 -11.20 -14.73
N GLY A 137 -5.69 -10.97 -13.99
CA GLY A 137 -6.10 -11.78 -12.84
C GLY A 137 -5.25 -11.61 -11.56
N ARG A 138 -4.21 -10.77 -11.58
CA ARG A 138 -3.35 -10.53 -10.41
C ARG A 138 -3.26 -9.06 -10.06
N THR A 139 -3.60 -8.70 -8.83
CA THR A 139 -3.52 -7.33 -8.33
C THR A 139 -2.07 -6.91 -8.07
N GLY A 140 -1.80 -5.61 -8.26
CA GLY A 140 -0.50 -5.00 -8.05
C GLY A 140 0.24 -4.67 -9.34
N VAL A 141 1.44 -4.13 -9.22
CA VAL A 141 2.28 -3.74 -10.35
C VAL A 141 3.44 -4.71 -10.48
N TRP A 142 3.77 -5.08 -11.72
CA TRP A 142 4.68 -6.17 -12.01
C TRP A 142 5.75 -5.77 -13.02
N LEU A 143 6.93 -6.32 -12.84
CA LEU A 143 8.02 -6.30 -13.80
C LEU A 143 7.96 -7.58 -14.63
N ALA A 144 8.03 -7.45 -15.94
CA ALA A 144 8.06 -8.60 -16.85
C ALA A 144 9.32 -9.44 -16.62
N ALA A 145 9.26 -10.71 -16.99
CA ALA A 145 10.45 -11.55 -17.07
C ALA A 145 11.43 -10.98 -18.14
N ASN A 146 12.72 -11.05 -17.90
CA ASN A 146 13.75 -10.49 -18.79
C ASN A 146 14.88 -11.48 -19.14
N GLY A 147 14.61 -12.77 -19.15
CA GLY A 147 15.59 -13.82 -19.45
C GLY A 147 16.55 -14.15 -18.30
N LEU A 148 16.92 -13.18 -17.48
CA LEU A 148 17.77 -13.36 -16.29
C LEU A 148 16.94 -13.55 -15.01
N ARG A 149 15.75 -12.98 -14.96
CA ARG A 149 14.88 -12.99 -13.79
C ARG A 149 13.44 -13.30 -14.20
N PRO A 150 12.70 -14.10 -13.42
CA PRO A 150 11.28 -14.33 -13.66
C PRO A 150 10.48 -13.05 -13.49
N GLU A 151 9.21 -13.09 -13.86
CA GLU A 151 8.25 -12.04 -13.54
C GLU A 151 8.18 -11.77 -12.03
N ARG A 152 8.17 -10.51 -11.63
CA ARG A 152 8.21 -10.09 -10.22
C ARG A 152 7.21 -8.99 -9.93
N LYS A 153 6.55 -9.07 -8.79
CA LYS A 153 5.72 -7.98 -8.28
C LYS A 153 6.61 -6.91 -7.67
N ILE A 154 6.56 -5.68 -8.19
CA ILE A 154 7.26 -4.53 -7.63
C ILE A 154 6.39 -3.75 -6.64
N CYS A 155 5.07 -3.75 -6.81
CA CYS A 155 4.15 -3.13 -5.87
C CYS A 155 2.98 -4.07 -5.55
N ALA A 156 2.82 -4.41 -4.28
CA ALA A 156 1.64 -5.11 -3.77
C ALA A 156 0.58 -4.07 -3.37
N ILE A 157 -0.68 -4.30 -3.75
CA ILE A 157 -1.80 -3.42 -3.42
C ILE A 157 -2.90 -4.24 -2.77
N GLY A 158 -3.31 -3.84 -1.58
CA GLY A 158 -4.45 -4.39 -0.88
C GLY A 158 -5.19 -3.28 -0.14
N VAL A 159 -6.47 -3.10 -0.41
CA VAL A 159 -7.28 -2.03 0.18
C VAL A 159 -8.34 -2.57 1.13
N ARG A 160 -8.74 -1.73 2.08
CA ARG A 160 -9.93 -1.91 2.89
C ARG A 160 -10.88 -0.77 2.59
N VAL A 161 -12.09 -1.11 2.17
CA VAL A 161 -13.19 -0.14 2.03
C VAL A 161 -14.16 -0.37 3.19
N ALA A 162 -14.39 0.66 3.99
CA ALA A 162 -15.43 0.70 5.02
C ALA A 162 -16.60 1.54 4.51
N ARG A 163 -17.82 1.13 4.84
CA ARG A 163 -19.06 1.90 4.62
C ARG A 163 -19.46 2.55 5.92
#